data_ae98c4f9a92a3b933f6b889b13e80e58
#
_entry.id   ae98c4f9a92a3b933f6b889b13e80e58
#
_cell.length_a   1.000
_cell.length_b   1.000
_cell.length_c   1.000
_cell.angle_alpha   90.00
_cell.angle_beta   90.00
_cell.angle_gamma   90.00
#
_symmetry.space_group_name_H-M   'P 1'
#
loop_
_entity.id
_entity.type
_entity.pdbx_description
1 polymer ?
#
loop_
_entity_poly.entity_id
_entity_poly.type
_entity_poly.pdbx_seq_one_letter_code
_entity_poly.pdbx_strand_id
1 'polypeptide(L)'
;PPSIVNVSGMSFGSLSGAAIEALNSGARLAGCLHNTGEGGLSQHHRMGGELIFQVGTAYFGCRDENGRFSMERLVALCEENPVRAIEIKLSQGAKPGVGGLLPAAKVTPAIAAARGIPVGVDCQSPSGHAEFHDVDSMLDFVERIADATGLPVGVKAAIGEMGFWEELAERMSSEDRGVDFITVDGGEGGTGAAPLVFADHVALPYLQAHNRVYRTFALRGLQHDVVFIGGGKLGMPESALLAFGLGADIVHVAREAMMAIGCIQAQRCHTDKCPTGVATQSAWLQRGLDPELKSVRLANYITVLRRELVALARTCGHPHPAFVTPDHFEFLTGGRAEPATERFDLLPGWTTPRRDDLEAVARI
;
A
#
# COMPACT_ATOMS: atom_id res chain seq x y z
N PRO A 1 -7.05 -11.83 5.08
CA PRO A 1 -5.59 -11.78 4.90
C PRO A 1 -4.88 -12.40 6.10
N PRO A 2 -3.69 -12.98 5.91
CA PRO A 2 -2.96 -13.61 7.00
C PRO A 2 -2.44 -12.60 8.04
N SER A 3 -2.49 -11.30 7.76
CA SER A 3 -2.01 -10.24 8.64
C SER A 3 -2.77 -8.93 8.40
N ILE A 4 -3.11 -8.24 9.50
CA ILE A 4 -3.66 -6.88 9.46
C ILE A 4 -2.59 -5.79 9.24
N VAL A 5 -1.31 -6.18 9.21
CA VAL A 5 -0.17 -5.29 8.93
C VAL A 5 0.65 -5.92 7.82
N ASN A 6 0.77 -5.25 6.69
CA ASN A 6 1.52 -5.72 5.52
C ASN A 6 2.58 -4.70 5.09
N VAL A 7 3.56 -5.15 4.31
CA VAL A 7 4.60 -4.29 3.75
C VAL A 7 4.06 -3.58 2.50
N SER A 8 4.06 -2.26 2.53
CA SER A 8 3.58 -1.38 1.45
C SER A 8 4.44 -1.47 0.19
N GLY A 9 3.88 -1.02 -0.94
CA GLY A 9 4.53 -1.01 -2.24
C GLY A 9 5.78 -0.14 -2.29
N MET A 10 6.92 -0.79 -2.49
CA MET A 10 8.24 -0.17 -2.65
C MET A 10 8.99 -0.86 -3.77
N SER A 11 9.14 -0.17 -4.91
CA SER A 11 9.64 -0.75 -6.15
C SER A 11 11.12 -1.17 -6.09
N PHE A 12 11.45 -2.31 -6.68
CA PHE A 12 12.81 -2.63 -7.07
C PHE A 12 13.33 -1.58 -8.08
N GLY A 13 14.52 -1.06 -7.82
CA GLY A 13 15.08 0.07 -8.54
C GLY A 13 14.97 1.37 -7.74
N SER A 14 13.86 1.64 -7.08
CA SER A 14 13.81 2.66 -6.02
C SER A 14 14.59 2.17 -4.80
N LEU A 15 14.35 0.95 -4.36
CA LEU A 15 15.15 0.22 -3.38
C LEU A 15 16.18 -0.69 -4.07
N SER A 16 17.20 -1.08 -3.33
CA SER A 16 18.20 -2.06 -3.74
C SER A 16 17.63 -3.49 -3.76
N GLY A 17 18.29 -4.39 -4.49
CA GLY A 17 17.95 -5.82 -4.46
C GLY A 17 18.03 -6.39 -3.04
N ALA A 18 19.09 -6.10 -2.31
CA ALA A 18 19.26 -6.53 -0.93
C ALA A 18 18.14 -6.05 0.01
N ALA A 19 17.66 -4.81 -0.19
CA ALA A 19 16.53 -4.30 0.59
C ALA A 19 15.22 -5.03 0.26
N ILE A 20 14.94 -5.30 -1.03
CA ILE A 20 13.75 -6.08 -1.44
C ILE A 20 13.80 -7.50 -0.90
N GLU A 21 14.97 -8.17 -0.96
CA GLU A 21 15.16 -9.50 -0.37
C GLU A 21 14.89 -9.52 1.15
N ALA A 22 15.42 -8.52 1.85
CA ALA A 22 15.17 -8.36 3.29
C ALA A 22 13.68 -8.14 3.61
N LEU A 23 12.98 -7.33 2.82
CA LEU A 23 11.55 -7.07 2.97
C LEU A 23 10.73 -8.32 2.67
N ASN A 24 11.00 -9.03 1.57
CA ASN A 24 10.23 -10.21 1.19
C ASN A 24 10.48 -11.39 2.13
N SER A 25 11.74 -11.67 2.48
CA SER A 25 12.07 -12.70 3.47
C SER A 25 11.48 -12.38 4.84
N GLY A 26 11.54 -11.11 5.27
CA GLY A 26 10.97 -10.66 6.52
C GLY A 26 9.44 -10.76 6.55
N ALA A 27 8.78 -10.46 5.44
CA ALA A 27 7.33 -10.66 5.29
C ALA A 27 6.96 -12.13 5.41
N ARG A 28 7.72 -13.04 4.77
CA ARG A 28 7.56 -14.49 4.95
C ARG A 28 7.68 -14.92 6.41
N LEU A 29 8.73 -14.46 7.10
CA LEU A 29 8.97 -14.80 8.51
C LEU A 29 7.85 -14.26 9.43
N ALA A 30 7.31 -13.10 9.12
CA ALA A 30 6.23 -12.49 9.89
C ALA A 30 4.83 -13.02 9.49
N GLY A 31 4.70 -13.76 8.39
CA GLY A 31 3.40 -14.18 7.85
C GLY A 31 2.54 -12.98 7.45
N CYS A 32 3.11 -12.05 6.64
CA CYS A 32 2.39 -10.92 6.08
C CYS A 32 2.67 -10.77 4.58
N LEU A 33 1.86 -9.99 3.88
CA LEU A 33 2.04 -9.73 2.45
C LEU A 33 3.11 -8.67 2.21
N HIS A 34 3.79 -8.78 1.08
CA HIS A 34 4.72 -7.78 0.55
C HIS A 34 4.22 -7.24 -0.78
N ASN A 35 3.90 -5.96 -0.84
CA ASN A 35 3.51 -5.30 -2.09
C ASN A 35 4.76 -4.96 -2.93
N THR A 36 4.76 -5.37 -4.20
CA THR A 36 5.92 -5.23 -5.09
C THR A 36 6.26 -3.77 -5.43
N GLY A 37 5.30 -2.87 -5.27
CA GLY A 37 5.39 -1.54 -5.88
C GLY A 37 5.31 -1.61 -7.40
N GLU A 38 5.27 -0.46 -8.05
CA GLU A 38 5.03 -0.30 -9.50
C GLU A 38 6.21 -0.69 -10.42
N GLY A 39 7.30 -1.20 -9.87
CA GLY A 39 8.53 -1.50 -10.62
C GLY A 39 8.56 -2.86 -11.32
N GLY A 40 7.46 -3.60 -11.30
CA GLY A 40 7.40 -4.99 -11.73
C GLY A 40 7.93 -5.96 -10.67
N LEU A 41 7.85 -7.25 -10.95
CA LEU A 41 8.33 -8.32 -10.08
C LEU A 41 9.75 -8.72 -10.48
N SER A 42 10.68 -8.69 -9.54
CA SER A 42 12.08 -9.06 -9.73
C SER A 42 12.41 -10.37 -9.01
N GLN A 43 13.58 -10.95 -9.33
CA GLN A 43 14.10 -12.11 -8.60
C GLN A 43 14.22 -11.88 -7.08
N HIS A 44 14.43 -10.63 -6.65
CA HIS A 44 14.54 -10.23 -5.24
C HIS A 44 13.22 -10.31 -4.47
N HIS A 45 12.08 -10.34 -5.17
CA HIS A 45 10.76 -10.60 -4.57
C HIS A 45 10.45 -12.08 -4.36
N ARG A 46 11.32 -12.99 -4.83
CA ARG A 46 11.13 -14.46 -4.79
C ARG A 46 11.79 -15.13 -3.59
N MET A 47 11.76 -14.45 -2.43
CA MET A 47 12.34 -14.97 -1.17
C MET A 47 11.32 -15.73 -0.30
N GLY A 48 10.21 -16.14 -0.90
CA GLY A 48 9.17 -16.97 -0.28
C GLY A 48 8.08 -16.20 0.46
N GLY A 49 8.09 -14.87 0.46
CA GLY A 49 6.99 -14.05 0.96
C GLY A 49 5.86 -13.95 -0.06
N GLU A 50 4.61 -14.01 0.39
CA GLU A 50 3.44 -13.82 -0.45
C GLU A 50 3.30 -12.35 -0.88
N LEU A 51 2.75 -12.13 -2.08
CA LEU A 51 2.83 -10.85 -2.77
C LEU A 51 1.47 -10.22 -3.03
N ILE A 52 1.44 -8.88 -2.96
CA ILE A 52 0.48 -8.06 -3.69
C ILE A 52 1.22 -7.52 -4.91
N PHE A 53 0.78 -7.87 -6.12
CA PHE A 53 1.38 -7.34 -7.34
C PHE A 53 0.77 -5.98 -7.66
N GLN A 54 1.60 -4.94 -7.77
CA GLN A 54 1.12 -3.59 -8.04
C GLN A 54 1.27 -3.25 -9.54
N VAL A 55 0.13 -3.00 -10.18
CA VAL A 55 0.02 -2.54 -11.56
C VAL A 55 0.10 -1.01 -11.59
N GLY A 56 1.23 -0.46 -12.00
CA GLY A 56 1.41 0.97 -12.21
C GLY A 56 1.08 1.41 -13.64
N THR A 57 1.08 2.71 -13.88
CA THR A 57 0.73 3.34 -15.17
C THR A 57 1.64 2.98 -16.34
N ALA A 58 2.82 2.43 -16.06
CA ALA A 58 3.75 1.92 -17.10
C ALA A 58 3.69 0.40 -17.27
N TYR A 59 2.83 -0.30 -16.54
CA TYR A 59 2.58 -1.74 -16.62
C TYR A 59 3.84 -2.61 -16.50
N PHE A 60 4.86 -2.17 -15.75
CA PHE A 60 6.10 -2.91 -15.57
C PHE A 60 5.83 -4.31 -15.01
N GLY A 61 6.46 -5.31 -15.64
CA GLY A 61 6.27 -6.72 -15.30
C GLY A 61 5.11 -7.41 -16.05
N CYS A 62 4.10 -6.65 -16.50
CA CYS A 62 2.95 -7.18 -17.24
C CYS A 62 2.66 -6.41 -18.54
N ARG A 63 3.68 -5.89 -19.22
CA ARG A 63 3.55 -5.17 -20.48
C ARG A 63 4.21 -5.89 -21.66
N ASP A 64 3.69 -5.64 -22.87
CA ASP A 64 4.27 -6.13 -24.11
C ASP A 64 5.56 -5.37 -24.51
N GLU A 65 6.15 -5.71 -25.64
CA GLU A 65 7.35 -5.04 -26.20
C GLU A 65 7.09 -3.61 -26.65
N ASN A 66 5.83 -3.20 -26.82
CA ASN A 66 5.43 -1.84 -27.18
C ASN A 66 5.10 -0.99 -25.92
N GLY A 67 5.23 -1.59 -24.73
CA GLY A 67 4.93 -0.95 -23.46
C GLY A 67 3.44 -0.90 -23.10
N ARG A 68 2.58 -1.65 -23.80
CA ARG A 68 1.15 -1.76 -23.52
C ARG A 68 0.88 -2.86 -22.50
N PHE A 69 -0.21 -2.75 -21.76
CA PHE A 69 -0.66 -3.80 -20.87
C PHE A 69 -0.88 -5.12 -21.61
N SER A 70 -0.43 -6.22 -21.02
CA SER A 70 -0.62 -7.59 -21.53
C SER A 70 -1.23 -8.46 -20.44
N MET A 71 -2.49 -8.86 -20.65
CA MET A 71 -3.20 -9.76 -19.76
C MET A 71 -2.50 -11.12 -19.68
N GLU A 72 -2.04 -11.65 -20.80
CA GLU A 72 -1.31 -12.92 -20.85
C GLU A 72 -0.07 -12.91 -19.94
N ARG A 73 0.71 -11.82 -19.99
CA ARG A 73 1.89 -11.66 -19.12
C ARG A 73 1.52 -11.49 -17.66
N LEU A 74 0.41 -10.82 -17.35
CA LEU A 74 -0.08 -10.68 -15.98
C LEU A 74 -0.49 -12.04 -15.41
N VAL A 75 -1.27 -12.83 -16.16
CA VAL A 75 -1.71 -14.17 -15.75
C VAL A 75 -0.49 -15.07 -15.52
N ALA A 76 0.43 -15.15 -16.47
CA ALA A 76 1.66 -15.93 -16.33
C ALA A 76 2.48 -15.52 -15.10
N LEU A 77 2.60 -14.20 -14.84
CA LEU A 77 3.28 -13.68 -13.65
C LEU A 77 2.60 -14.15 -12.36
N CYS A 78 1.27 -14.12 -12.31
CA CYS A 78 0.51 -14.55 -11.13
C CYS A 78 0.60 -16.07 -10.91
N GLU A 79 0.58 -16.87 -11.96
CA GLU A 79 0.72 -18.33 -11.89
C GLU A 79 2.12 -18.77 -11.42
N GLU A 80 3.16 -18.07 -11.86
CA GLU A 80 4.55 -18.38 -11.52
C GLU A 80 4.99 -17.91 -10.12
N ASN A 81 4.22 -17.03 -9.47
CA ASN A 81 4.63 -16.38 -8.22
C ASN A 81 3.50 -16.41 -7.19
N PRO A 82 3.81 -16.35 -5.88
CA PRO A 82 2.80 -16.39 -4.82
C PRO A 82 2.05 -15.05 -4.68
N VAL A 83 1.41 -14.60 -5.76
CA VAL A 83 0.57 -13.41 -5.79
C VAL A 83 -0.78 -13.75 -5.16
N ARG A 84 -1.23 -12.92 -4.21
CA ARG A 84 -2.49 -13.08 -3.49
C ARG A 84 -3.52 -12.00 -3.80
N ALA A 85 -3.07 -10.88 -4.35
CA ALA A 85 -3.94 -9.78 -4.75
C ALA A 85 -3.24 -8.93 -5.80
N ILE A 86 -4.02 -8.18 -6.58
CA ILE A 86 -3.53 -7.23 -7.58
C ILE A 86 -4.00 -5.83 -7.18
N GLU A 87 -3.05 -4.89 -7.08
CA GLU A 87 -3.32 -3.50 -6.74
C GLU A 87 -3.06 -2.58 -7.93
N ILE A 88 -4.10 -1.96 -8.47
CA ILE A 88 -3.98 -0.95 -9.53
C ILE A 88 -3.65 0.39 -8.87
N LYS A 89 -2.47 0.91 -9.14
CA LYS A 89 -2.01 2.17 -8.57
C LYS A 89 -2.43 3.35 -9.42
N LEU A 90 -3.41 4.12 -8.95
CA LEU A 90 -3.88 5.36 -9.58
C LEU A 90 -2.95 6.54 -9.25
N SER A 91 -2.55 6.64 -7.98
CA SER A 91 -1.63 7.68 -7.49
C SER A 91 -0.95 7.29 -6.18
N GLN A 92 -0.13 8.19 -5.63
CA GLN A 92 0.52 8.00 -4.33
C GLN A 92 0.57 9.31 -3.54
N GLY A 93 0.51 9.24 -2.20
CA GLY A 93 0.41 10.39 -1.30
C GLY A 93 1.53 11.41 -1.43
N ALA A 94 2.77 10.96 -1.58
CA ALA A 94 3.93 11.85 -1.62
C ALA A 94 4.04 12.72 -2.87
N LYS A 95 3.43 12.32 -3.98
CA LYS A 95 3.46 13.05 -5.26
C LYS A 95 2.25 12.70 -6.13
N PRO A 96 1.04 13.11 -5.73
CA PRO A 96 -0.18 12.81 -6.48
C PRO A 96 -0.13 13.45 -7.89
N GLY A 97 -0.65 12.72 -8.88
CA GLY A 97 -0.69 13.20 -10.27
C GLY A 97 0.65 13.24 -11.02
N VAL A 98 1.74 12.83 -10.37
CA VAL A 98 3.07 12.74 -11.00
C VAL A 98 3.50 11.29 -11.11
N GLY A 99 3.79 10.85 -12.34
CA GLY A 99 4.28 9.50 -12.61
C GLY A 99 5.62 9.20 -11.94
N GLY A 100 5.98 7.91 -11.91
CA GLY A 100 7.27 7.46 -11.37
C GLY A 100 8.43 7.95 -12.23
N LEU A 101 9.51 8.39 -11.59
CA LEU A 101 10.78 8.69 -12.25
C LEU A 101 11.89 7.88 -11.61
N LEU A 102 12.59 7.07 -12.41
CA LEU A 102 13.82 6.41 -12.02
C LEU A 102 14.95 6.91 -12.90
N PRO A 103 15.92 7.65 -12.34
CA PRO A 103 17.04 8.21 -13.12
C PRO A 103 17.88 7.12 -13.80
N ALA A 104 18.38 7.41 -14.99
CA ALA A 104 19.21 6.53 -15.82
C ALA A 104 20.37 5.87 -15.04
N ALA A 105 21.01 6.61 -14.14
CA ALA A 105 22.08 6.13 -13.29
C ALA A 105 21.68 4.95 -12.36
N LYS A 106 20.39 4.78 -12.09
CA LYS A 106 19.85 3.67 -11.30
C LYS A 106 19.33 2.51 -12.16
N VAL A 107 19.22 2.67 -13.48
CA VAL A 107 18.67 1.65 -14.38
C VAL A 107 19.75 0.64 -14.75
N THR A 108 19.96 -0.32 -13.87
CA THR A 108 20.87 -1.46 -14.08
C THR A 108 20.26 -2.52 -15.04
N PRO A 109 21.05 -3.47 -15.58
CA PRO A 109 20.51 -4.56 -16.41
C PRO A 109 19.38 -5.33 -15.73
N ALA A 110 19.49 -5.61 -14.43
CA ALA A 110 18.44 -6.32 -13.67
C ALA A 110 17.14 -5.52 -13.57
N ILE A 111 17.24 -4.20 -13.37
CA ILE A 111 16.07 -3.30 -13.32
C ILE A 111 15.47 -3.15 -14.71
N ALA A 112 16.32 -3.03 -15.74
CA ALA A 112 15.88 -2.95 -17.12
C ALA A 112 15.09 -4.21 -17.52
N ALA A 113 15.57 -5.40 -17.14
CA ALA A 113 14.88 -6.67 -17.36
C ALA A 113 13.53 -6.74 -16.62
N ALA A 114 13.49 -6.36 -15.32
CA ALA A 114 12.26 -6.38 -14.52
C ALA A 114 11.18 -5.41 -15.04
N ARG A 115 11.60 -4.30 -15.64
CA ARG A 115 10.70 -3.26 -16.17
C ARG A 115 10.44 -3.40 -17.68
N GLY A 116 11.21 -4.22 -18.40
CA GLY A 116 11.17 -4.29 -19.86
C GLY A 116 11.56 -2.96 -20.52
N ILE A 117 12.65 -2.31 -20.10
CA ILE A 117 13.14 -1.01 -20.60
C ILE A 117 14.62 -1.10 -21.01
N PRO A 118 15.13 -0.14 -21.79
CA PRO A 118 16.56 -0.04 -22.09
C PRO A 118 17.39 0.27 -20.84
N VAL A 119 18.61 -0.27 -20.78
CA VAL A 119 19.57 0.01 -19.69
C VAL A 119 20.11 1.43 -19.82
N GLY A 120 20.27 2.13 -18.67
CA GLY A 120 20.94 3.42 -18.63
C GLY A 120 20.14 4.59 -19.26
N VAL A 121 18.82 4.44 -19.38
CA VAL A 121 17.90 5.49 -19.85
C VAL A 121 16.95 5.86 -18.71
N ASP A 122 16.62 7.15 -18.59
CA ASP A 122 15.61 7.60 -17.62
C ASP A 122 14.29 6.87 -17.85
N CYS A 123 13.76 6.31 -16.77
CA CYS A 123 12.50 5.56 -16.80
C CYS A 123 11.41 6.41 -16.16
N GLN A 124 10.55 6.98 -16.99
CA GLN A 124 9.41 7.78 -16.58
C GLN A 124 8.11 7.02 -16.83
N SER A 125 7.27 6.91 -15.81
CA SER A 125 5.92 6.38 -15.95
C SER A 125 4.96 7.49 -16.34
N PRO A 126 3.92 7.20 -17.16
CA PRO A 126 2.83 8.15 -17.43
C PRO A 126 2.13 8.60 -16.14
N SER A 127 1.42 9.72 -16.19
CA SER A 127 0.62 10.22 -15.06
C SER A 127 -0.72 9.48 -14.88
N GLY A 128 -1.21 8.81 -15.94
CA GLY A 128 -2.46 8.05 -15.94
C GLY A 128 -2.32 6.71 -16.66
N HIS A 129 -3.27 5.82 -16.45
CA HIS A 129 -3.35 4.54 -17.15
C HIS A 129 -3.82 4.73 -18.60
N ALA A 130 -3.33 3.87 -19.51
CA ALA A 130 -3.77 3.85 -20.90
C ALA A 130 -5.00 2.94 -21.11
N GLU A 131 -5.26 2.02 -20.18
CA GLU A 131 -6.35 1.02 -20.29
C GLU A 131 -7.71 1.59 -19.91
N PHE A 132 -7.75 2.71 -19.20
CA PHE A 132 -8.99 3.36 -18.76
C PHE A 132 -8.81 4.87 -18.56
N HIS A 133 -9.90 5.62 -18.61
CA HIS A 133 -9.91 7.10 -18.54
C HIS A 133 -11.02 7.65 -17.63
N ASP A 134 -11.93 6.80 -17.16
CA ASP A 134 -13.03 7.12 -16.23
C ASP A 134 -13.28 5.93 -15.29
N VAL A 135 -14.24 6.08 -14.39
CA VAL A 135 -14.61 5.04 -13.42
C VAL A 135 -15.18 3.81 -14.10
N ASP A 136 -16.00 3.99 -15.14
CA ASP A 136 -16.65 2.91 -15.86
C ASP A 136 -15.64 1.98 -16.55
N SER A 137 -14.76 2.57 -17.36
CA SER A 137 -13.69 1.82 -18.03
C SER A 137 -12.66 1.25 -17.05
N MET A 138 -12.46 1.89 -15.88
CA MET A 138 -11.63 1.33 -14.81
C MET A 138 -12.26 0.07 -14.22
N LEU A 139 -13.58 0.08 -13.95
CA LEU A 139 -14.27 -1.10 -13.44
C LEU A 139 -14.22 -2.25 -14.45
N ASP A 140 -14.43 -1.98 -15.74
CA ASP A 140 -14.22 -3.00 -16.78
C ASP A 140 -12.80 -3.58 -16.79
N PHE A 141 -11.80 -2.76 -16.53
CA PHE A 141 -10.41 -3.22 -16.44
C PHE A 141 -10.18 -4.07 -15.18
N VAL A 142 -10.77 -3.71 -14.05
CA VAL A 142 -10.74 -4.46 -12.78
C VAL A 142 -11.35 -5.85 -12.98
N GLU A 143 -12.59 -5.92 -13.53
CA GLU A 143 -13.29 -7.19 -13.76
C GLU A 143 -12.51 -8.10 -14.72
N ARG A 144 -11.97 -7.54 -15.81
CA ARG A 144 -11.14 -8.31 -16.76
C ARG A 144 -9.92 -8.93 -16.08
N ILE A 145 -9.29 -8.23 -15.13
CA ILE A 145 -8.15 -8.77 -14.37
C ILE A 145 -8.63 -9.83 -13.37
N ALA A 146 -9.70 -9.57 -12.65
CA ALA A 146 -10.27 -10.51 -11.69
C ALA A 146 -10.68 -11.83 -12.37
N ASP A 147 -11.41 -11.76 -13.48
CA ASP A 147 -11.82 -12.91 -14.28
C ASP A 147 -10.63 -13.73 -14.81
N ALA A 148 -9.60 -13.04 -15.30
CA ALA A 148 -8.45 -13.69 -15.90
C ALA A 148 -7.52 -14.35 -14.87
N THR A 149 -7.43 -13.80 -13.67
CA THR A 149 -6.47 -14.26 -12.65
C THR A 149 -7.10 -15.02 -11.49
N GLY A 150 -8.41 -14.83 -11.26
CA GLY A 150 -9.11 -15.36 -10.08
C GLY A 150 -8.64 -14.75 -8.75
N LEU A 151 -7.97 -13.60 -8.80
CA LEU A 151 -7.40 -12.93 -7.62
C LEU A 151 -8.20 -11.66 -7.29
N PRO A 152 -8.27 -11.27 -6.00
CA PRO A 152 -8.85 -9.99 -5.62
C PRO A 152 -8.08 -8.83 -6.26
N VAL A 153 -8.84 -7.84 -6.76
CA VAL A 153 -8.30 -6.65 -7.45
C VAL A 153 -8.79 -5.39 -6.75
N GLY A 154 -7.86 -4.56 -6.34
CA GLY A 154 -8.16 -3.29 -5.70
C GLY A 154 -7.41 -2.12 -6.30
N VAL A 155 -7.68 -0.94 -5.79
CA VAL A 155 -7.04 0.31 -6.23
C VAL A 155 -6.28 0.98 -5.10
N LYS A 156 -5.19 1.68 -5.46
CA LYS A 156 -4.45 2.54 -4.53
C LYS A 156 -4.41 3.96 -5.04
N ALA A 157 -4.78 4.92 -4.18
CA ALA A 157 -4.72 6.33 -4.52
C ALA A 157 -4.37 7.23 -3.34
N ALA A 158 -3.79 8.39 -3.67
CA ALA A 158 -3.83 9.58 -2.83
C ALA A 158 -5.20 10.26 -3.02
N ILE A 159 -5.70 10.88 -1.96
CA ILE A 159 -7.02 11.50 -1.96
C ILE A 159 -6.88 13.02 -2.04
N GLY A 160 -7.64 13.60 -2.92
CA GLY A 160 -7.82 15.05 -3.05
C GLY A 160 -9.30 15.34 -3.28
N GLU A 161 -9.69 15.38 -4.54
CA GLU A 161 -11.07 15.57 -4.97
C GLU A 161 -11.90 14.30 -4.79
N MET A 162 -13.21 14.46 -4.47
CA MET A 162 -14.05 13.31 -4.10
C MET A 162 -14.90 12.76 -5.25
N GLY A 163 -15.06 13.49 -6.36
CA GLY A 163 -15.95 13.10 -7.47
C GLY A 163 -15.71 11.69 -8.00
N PHE A 164 -14.44 11.29 -8.15
CA PHE A 164 -14.09 9.91 -8.53
C PHE A 164 -14.59 8.86 -7.53
N TRP A 165 -14.45 9.12 -6.23
CA TRP A 165 -14.86 8.19 -5.16
C TRP A 165 -16.38 8.11 -5.02
N GLU A 166 -17.06 9.23 -5.22
CA GLU A 166 -18.52 9.30 -5.22
C GLU A 166 -19.11 8.50 -6.38
N GLU A 167 -18.55 8.66 -7.59
CA GLU A 167 -18.95 7.90 -8.78
C GLU A 167 -18.63 6.40 -8.60
N LEU A 168 -17.44 6.06 -8.11
CA LEU A 168 -17.07 4.66 -7.86
C LEU A 168 -18.04 3.98 -6.89
N ALA A 169 -18.33 4.62 -5.76
CA ALA A 169 -19.24 4.07 -4.77
C ALA A 169 -20.70 4.00 -5.30
N GLU A 170 -21.12 4.94 -6.16
CA GLU A 170 -22.43 4.90 -6.81
C GLU A 170 -22.55 3.72 -7.76
N ARG A 171 -21.53 3.51 -8.64
CA ARG A 171 -21.49 2.37 -9.55
C ARG A 171 -21.52 1.04 -8.79
N MET A 172 -20.66 0.88 -7.80
CA MET A 172 -20.60 -0.33 -6.98
C MET A 172 -21.90 -0.61 -6.21
N SER A 173 -22.67 0.40 -5.85
CA SER A 173 -23.97 0.21 -5.18
C SER A 173 -25.10 -0.15 -6.13
N SER A 174 -24.98 0.10 -7.42
CA SER A 174 -26.03 -0.07 -8.43
C SER A 174 -25.72 -1.14 -9.46
N GLU A 175 -24.50 -1.61 -9.56
CA GLU A 175 -24.02 -2.56 -10.54
C GLU A 175 -23.34 -3.76 -9.84
N ASP A 176 -23.21 -4.88 -10.56
CA ASP A 176 -22.49 -6.08 -10.08
C ASP A 176 -21.01 -6.04 -10.53
N ARG A 177 -20.38 -4.88 -10.30
CA ARG A 177 -18.93 -4.63 -10.59
C ARG A 177 -18.33 -3.84 -9.44
N GLY A 178 -17.07 -4.11 -9.11
CA GLY A 178 -16.45 -3.39 -8.02
C GLY A 178 -14.97 -3.65 -7.83
N VAL A 179 -14.40 -2.98 -6.85
CA VAL A 179 -13.06 -3.26 -6.37
C VAL A 179 -13.13 -4.02 -5.05
N ASP A 180 -12.29 -5.04 -4.86
CA ASP A 180 -12.26 -5.83 -3.63
C ASP A 180 -11.63 -5.05 -2.47
N PHE A 181 -10.71 -4.13 -2.77
CA PHE A 181 -10.08 -3.31 -1.74
C PHE A 181 -9.66 -1.94 -2.25
N ILE A 182 -9.58 -1.00 -1.32
CA ILE A 182 -9.12 0.38 -1.56
C ILE A 182 -7.96 0.69 -0.61
N THR A 183 -6.79 0.96 -1.18
CA THR A 183 -5.64 1.45 -0.43
C THR A 183 -5.59 2.97 -0.45
N VAL A 184 -5.91 3.60 0.67
CA VAL A 184 -5.80 5.05 0.85
C VAL A 184 -4.37 5.40 1.24
N ASP A 185 -3.67 6.14 0.38
CA ASP A 185 -2.29 6.58 0.62
C ASP A 185 -2.27 8.06 1.05
N GLY A 186 -2.10 8.32 2.32
CA GLY A 186 -2.09 9.68 2.89
C GLY A 186 -0.93 10.54 2.37
N GLY A 187 -1.10 11.85 2.41
CA GLY A 187 -0.07 12.83 2.01
C GLY A 187 1.25 12.69 2.77
N GLU A 188 1.19 12.19 4.01
CA GLU A 188 2.37 11.85 4.84
C GLU A 188 3.14 10.62 4.32
N GLY A 189 2.53 9.80 3.49
CA GLY A 189 3.19 8.67 2.84
C GLY A 189 4.33 9.20 2.00
N GLY A 190 5.58 8.90 2.36
CA GLY A 190 6.68 9.60 1.75
C GLY A 190 7.55 8.72 0.87
N THR A 191 8.11 9.34 -0.11
CA THR A 191 9.31 8.86 -0.79
C THR A 191 10.37 9.96 -0.74
N GLY A 192 11.63 9.61 -0.49
CA GLY A 192 12.74 10.57 -0.57
C GLY A 192 13.03 11.06 -2.00
N ALA A 193 12.23 10.63 -2.99
CA ALA A 193 12.28 11.09 -4.37
C ALA A 193 11.11 12.03 -4.73
N ALA A 194 10.20 12.33 -3.79
CA ALA A 194 9.13 13.29 -4.03
C ALA A 194 9.69 14.72 -4.09
N PRO A 195 9.21 15.57 -5.02
CA PRO A 195 9.49 16.99 -4.98
C PRO A 195 9.00 17.59 -3.65
N LEU A 196 9.80 18.46 -3.03
CA LEU A 196 9.47 19.07 -1.73
C LEU A 196 8.15 19.83 -1.74
N VAL A 197 7.80 20.41 -2.88
CA VAL A 197 6.54 21.15 -3.03
C VAL A 197 5.29 20.24 -3.02
N PHE A 198 5.46 18.94 -3.22
CA PHE A 198 4.38 17.94 -3.17
C PHE A 198 4.30 17.24 -1.81
N ALA A 199 5.46 16.93 -1.22
CA ALA A 199 5.53 16.13 -0.02
C ALA A 199 4.84 16.83 1.17
N ASP A 200 3.88 16.16 1.77
CA ASP A 200 3.05 16.65 2.89
C ASP A 200 2.13 17.86 2.55
N HIS A 201 1.97 18.24 1.26
CA HIS A 201 1.27 19.49 0.90
C HIS A 201 0.12 19.36 -0.11
N VAL A 202 0.11 18.32 -0.95
CA VAL A 202 -0.86 18.24 -2.06
C VAL A 202 -1.97 17.25 -1.78
N ALA A 203 -1.64 16.01 -1.39
CA ALA A 203 -2.64 15.04 -0.98
C ALA A 203 -3.15 15.33 0.42
N LEU A 204 -4.38 14.92 0.71
CA LEU A 204 -4.92 14.98 2.07
C LEU A 204 -4.09 14.09 3.01
N PRO A 205 -3.88 14.51 4.27
CA PRO A 205 -3.39 13.64 5.31
C PRO A 205 -4.27 12.39 5.48
N TYR A 206 -3.65 11.27 5.89
CA TYR A 206 -4.32 9.97 5.92
C TYR A 206 -5.67 9.99 6.63
N LEU A 207 -5.76 10.55 7.83
CA LEU A 207 -7.00 10.53 8.62
C LEU A 207 -8.17 11.20 7.88
N GLN A 208 -7.91 12.36 7.23
CA GLN A 208 -8.91 13.06 6.44
C GLN A 208 -9.22 12.33 5.14
N ALA A 209 -8.19 11.81 4.47
CA ALA A 209 -8.31 11.05 3.23
C ALA A 209 -9.15 9.79 3.44
N HIS A 210 -8.77 8.98 4.43
CA HIS A 210 -9.45 7.73 4.75
C HIS A 210 -10.92 7.98 5.14
N ASN A 211 -11.15 8.92 6.07
CA ASN A 211 -12.50 9.22 6.52
C ASN A 211 -13.42 9.66 5.37
N ARG A 212 -12.95 10.49 4.45
CA ARG A 212 -13.77 10.92 3.30
C ARG A 212 -14.15 9.76 2.40
N VAL A 213 -13.19 8.90 2.06
CA VAL A 213 -13.45 7.72 1.21
C VAL A 213 -14.37 6.75 1.95
N TYR A 214 -14.02 6.36 3.17
CA TYR A 214 -14.81 5.43 3.99
C TYR A 214 -16.26 5.89 4.12
N ARG A 215 -16.46 7.16 4.46
CA ARG A 215 -17.79 7.77 4.58
C ARG A 215 -18.60 7.72 3.29
N THR A 216 -17.97 7.96 2.16
CA THR A 216 -18.61 7.90 0.83
C THR A 216 -19.18 6.50 0.54
N PHE A 217 -18.43 5.46 0.90
CA PHE A 217 -18.86 4.06 0.76
C PHE A 217 -19.89 3.68 1.83
N ALA A 218 -19.69 4.08 3.08
CA ALA A 218 -20.59 3.78 4.17
C ALA A 218 -21.99 4.39 3.99
N LEU A 219 -22.09 5.59 3.42
CA LEU A 219 -23.37 6.21 3.06
C LEU A 219 -24.18 5.40 2.05
N ARG A 220 -23.54 4.51 1.30
CA ARG A 220 -24.17 3.59 0.34
C ARG A 220 -24.26 2.14 0.84
N GLY A 221 -23.87 1.90 2.09
CA GLY A 221 -23.91 0.55 2.71
C GLY A 221 -22.79 -0.38 2.27
N LEU A 222 -21.75 0.14 1.59
CA LEU A 222 -20.65 -0.64 1.01
C LEU A 222 -19.44 -0.81 1.94
N GLN A 223 -19.48 -0.29 3.17
CA GLN A 223 -18.34 -0.30 4.09
C GLN A 223 -17.88 -1.70 4.53
N HIS A 224 -18.68 -2.71 4.24
CA HIS A 224 -18.33 -4.10 4.52
C HIS A 224 -18.13 -4.96 3.26
N ASP A 225 -18.30 -4.38 2.09
CA ASP A 225 -18.13 -5.08 0.82
C ASP A 225 -16.77 -4.78 0.20
N VAL A 226 -16.06 -3.79 0.74
CA VAL A 226 -14.73 -3.36 0.34
C VAL A 226 -13.77 -3.47 1.53
N VAL A 227 -12.58 -4.02 1.31
CA VAL A 227 -11.49 -4.01 2.31
C VAL A 227 -10.77 -2.66 2.25
N PHE A 228 -10.80 -1.90 3.34
CA PHE A 228 -10.11 -0.61 3.43
C PHE A 228 -8.69 -0.78 3.98
N ILE A 229 -7.70 -0.37 3.19
CA ILE A 229 -6.28 -0.46 3.54
C ILE A 229 -5.71 0.93 3.77
N GLY A 230 -5.11 1.15 4.93
CA GLY A 230 -4.48 2.42 5.28
C GLY A 230 -2.98 2.45 4.96
N GLY A 231 -2.52 3.54 4.33
CA GLY A 231 -1.10 3.86 4.14
C GLY A 231 -0.82 5.34 4.43
N GLY A 232 0.21 5.64 5.24
CA GLY A 232 0.57 7.01 5.59
C GLY A 232 1.00 7.14 7.05
N LYS A 233 2.26 6.81 7.36
CA LYS A 233 2.85 6.84 8.72
C LYS A 233 2.05 6.03 9.77
N LEU A 234 1.52 4.88 9.38
CA LEU A 234 0.74 3.98 10.24
C LEU A 234 1.57 2.86 10.89
N GLY A 235 2.87 2.98 10.90
CA GLY A 235 3.78 1.96 11.44
C GLY A 235 4.04 2.05 12.94
N MET A 236 3.29 2.88 13.67
CA MET A 236 3.30 2.93 15.14
C MET A 236 1.95 2.45 15.68
N PRO A 237 1.93 1.77 16.84
CA PRO A 237 0.71 1.13 17.34
C PRO A 237 -0.47 2.07 17.52
N GLU A 238 -0.25 3.28 18.05
CA GLU A 238 -1.28 4.26 18.30
C GLU A 238 -1.91 4.80 17.01
N SER A 239 -1.10 5.09 16.00
CA SER A 239 -1.60 5.60 14.71
C SER A 239 -2.30 4.50 13.91
N ALA A 240 -1.80 3.26 13.98
CA ALA A 240 -2.46 2.12 13.36
C ALA A 240 -3.79 1.79 14.04
N LEU A 241 -3.85 1.81 15.40
CA LEU A 241 -5.09 1.55 16.12
C LEU A 241 -6.17 2.59 15.80
N LEU A 242 -5.78 3.86 15.69
CA LEU A 242 -6.70 4.92 15.27
C LEU A 242 -7.22 4.65 13.84
N ALA A 243 -6.36 4.19 12.92
CA ALA A 243 -6.80 3.83 11.57
C ALA A 243 -7.84 2.70 11.59
N PHE A 244 -7.64 1.64 12.39
CA PHE A 244 -8.62 0.57 12.58
C PHE A 244 -9.92 1.12 13.19
N GLY A 245 -9.83 1.95 14.21
CA GLY A 245 -11.01 2.58 14.80
C GLY A 245 -11.81 3.45 13.84
N LEU A 246 -11.17 4.00 12.81
CA LEU A 246 -11.82 4.78 11.75
C LEU A 246 -12.27 3.93 10.54
N GLY A 247 -12.20 2.60 10.64
CA GLY A 247 -12.74 1.67 9.64
C GLY A 247 -11.72 1.11 8.66
N ALA A 248 -10.41 1.24 8.92
CA ALA A 248 -9.42 0.47 8.15
C ALA A 248 -9.44 -1.01 8.60
N ASP A 249 -9.35 -1.93 7.65
CA ASP A 249 -9.24 -3.37 7.92
C ASP A 249 -7.79 -3.82 8.00
N ILE A 250 -6.90 -3.13 7.29
CA ILE A 250 -5.48 -3.45 7.13
C ILE A 250 -4.68 -2.15 7.11
N VAL A 251 -3.45 -2.20 7.64
CA VAL A 251 -2.48 -1.12 7.44
C VAL A 251 -1.27 -1.60 6.65
N HIS A 252 -0.82 -0.77 5.73
CA HIS A 252 0.39 -0.96 4.96
C HIS A 252 1.51 -0.07 5.47
N VAL A 253 2.65 -0.66 5.84
CA VAL A 253 3.81 0.06 6.38
C VAL A 253 4.95 0.12 5.36
N ALA A 254 5.47 1.31 5.11
CA ALA A 254 6.58 1.54 4.18
C ALA A 254 7.82 2.08 4.89
N ARG A 255 7.75 3.30 5.39
CA ARG A 255 8.89 4.00 6.01
C ARG A 255 9.43 3.26 7.21
N GLU A 256 8.56 2.79 8.07
CA GLU A 256 8.90 2.06 9.29
C GLU A 256 9.50 0.68 8.95
N ALA A 257 8.97 0.01 7.93
CA ALA A 257 9.57 -1.23 7.40
C ALA A 257 10.99 -0.98 6.84
N MET A 258 11.20 0.13 6.11
CA MET A 258 12.54 0.52 5.67
C MET A 258 13.46 0.82 6.85
N MET A 259 12.98 1.49 7.90
CA MET A 259 13.77 1.78 9.11
C MET A 259 14.15 0.48 9.82
N ALA A 260 13.26 -0.50 9.89
CA ALA A 260 13.55 -1.81 10.45
C ALA A 260 14.71 -2.50 9.72
N ILE A 261 14.79 -2.40 8.40
CA ILE A 261 15.90 -2.98 7.62
C ILE A 261 17.14 -2.09 7.54
N GLY A 262 17.13 -0.87 8.12
CA GLY A 262 18.32 -0.02 8.27
C GLY A 262 18.27 1.33 7.57
N CYS A 263 17.13 1.82 7.10
CA CYS A 263 17.00 3.20 6.63
C CYS A 263 17.18 4.17 7.81
N ILE A 264 18.03 5.18 7.64
CA ILE A 264 18.26 6.24 8.62
C ILE A 264 17.62 7.58 8.21
N GLN A 265 16.70 7.55 7.26
CA GLN A 265 16.02 8.73 6.72
C GLN A 265 16.96 9.83 6.20
N ALA A 266 18.07 9.44 5.56
CA ALA A 266 19.03 10.36 4.97
C ALA A 266 18.48 11.17 3.78
N GLN A 267 17.28 10.84 3.29
CA GLN A 267 16.55 11.49 2.18
C GLN A 267 17.36 11.64 0.87
N ARG A 268 18.29 10.70 0.64
CA ARG A 268 19.12 10.63 -0.57
C ARG A 268 18.69 9.51 -1.54
N CYS A 269 17.44 9.07 -1.43
CA CYS A 269 16.94 7.92 -2.20
C CYS A 269 16.98 8.16 -3.72
N HIS A 270 16.82 9.40 -4.17
CA HIS A 270 16.83 9.78 -5.59
C HIS A 270 18.24 9.91 -6.18
N THR A 271 19.28 10.01 -5.34
CA THR A 271 20.66 10.33 -5.76
C THR A 271 21.53 9.12 -6.06
N ASP A 272 21.04 7.90 -5.82
CA ASP A 272 21.81 6.65 -5.81
C ASP A 272 22.93 6.58 -4.75
N LYS A 273 22.94 7.54 -3.79
CA LYS A 273 23.94 7.66 -2.72
C LYS A 273 23.35 7.41 -1.33
N CYS A 274 22.43 6.44 -1.22
CA CYS A 274 21.90 6.03 0.07
C CYS A 274 23.02 5.40 0.93
N PRO A 275 23.37 6.00 2.10
CA PRO A 275 24.54 5.57 2.86
C PRO A 275 24.38 4.19 3.52
N THR A 276 23.15 3.68 3.64
CA THR A 276 22.84 2.41 4.31
C THR A 276 22.52 1.27 3.33
N GLY A 277 22.66 1.50 2.01
CA GLY A 277 22.40 0.48 1.02
C GLY A 277 20.93 0.22 0.68
N VAL A 278 19.97 0.84 1.39
CA VAL A 278 18.54 0.58 1.21
C VAL A 278 18.01 1.08 -0.13
N ALA A 279 18.36 2.28 -0.57
CA ALA A 279 17.82 2.93 -1.77
C ALA A 279 18.91 3.32 -2.77
N THR A 280 19.81 2.41 -3.09
CA THR A 280 20.91 2.60 -4.03
C THR A 280 21.12 1.35 -4.88
N GLN A 281 21.69 1.53 -6.07
CA GLN A 281 22.14 0.44 -6.94
C GLN A 281 23.65 0.23 -6.88
N SER A 282 24.39 1.05 -6.08
CA SER A 282 25.81 0.89 -5.85
C SER A 282 26.09 -0.39 -5.07
N ALA A 283 26.81 -1.33 -5.69
CA ALA A 283 27.22 -2.58 -5.04
C ALA A 283 28.07 -2.35 -3.78
N TRP A 284 28.85 -1.26 -3.75
CA TRP A 284 29.64 -0.88 -2.59
C TRP A 284 28.75 -0.51 -1.39
N LEU A 285 27.77 0.36 -1.61
CA LEU A 285 26.87 0.83 -0.54
C LEU A 285 25.93 -0.29 -0.06
N GLN A 286 25.54 -1.21 -0.93
CA GLN A 286 24.70 -2.35 -0.57
C GLN A 286 25.38 -3.36 0.34
N ARG A 287 26.72 -3.40 0.40
CA ARG A 287 27.48 -4.32 1.30
C ARG A 287 27.14 -4.14 2.78
N GLY A 288 26.66 -2.97 3.19
CA GLY A 288 26.23 -2.69 4.55
C GLY A 288 24.85 -3.23 4.91
N LEU A 289 24.12 -3.75 3.93
CA LEU A 289 22.78 -4.31 4.11
C LEU A 289 22.82 -5.81 3.88
N ASP A 290 22.88 -6.58 4.97
CA ASP A 290 22.75 -8.05 4.95
C ASP A 290 21.27 -8.43 4.95
N PRO A 291 20.73 -9.00 3.84
CA PRO A 291 19.32 -9.33 3.74
C PRO A 291 18.84 -10.33 4.79
N GLU A 292 19.66 -11.31 5.15
CA GLU A 292 19.29 -12.34 6.13
C GLU A 292 19.07 -11.71 7.52
N LEU A 293 20.06 -10.94 8.02
CA LEU A 293 19.93 -10.24 9.29
C LEU A 293 18.78 -9.23 9.29
N LYS A 294 18.60 -8.50 8.17
CA LYS A 294 17.57 -7.46 8.07
C LYS A 294 16.17 -8.02 7.94
N SER A 295 16.01 -9.20 7.35
CA SER A 295 14.71 -9.89 7.31
C SER A 295 14.19 -10.23 8.70
N VAL A 296 15.06 -10.69 9.60
CA VAL A 296 14.70 -10.95 11.00
C VAL A 296 14.28 -9.68 11.72
N ARG A 297 14.95 -8.55 11.47
CA ARG A 297 14.58 -7.25 12.05
C ARG A 297 13.20 -6.80 11.58
N LEU A 298 12.90 -6.95 10.29
CA LEU A 298 11.57 -6.64 9.76
C LEU A 298 10.50 -7.53 10.41
N ALA A 299 10.75 -8.85 10.46
CA ALA A 299 9.80 -9.79 11.06
C ALA A 299 9.52 -9.45 12.53
N ASN A 300 10.55 -9.12 13.29
CA ASN A 300 10.41 -8.67 14.68
C ASN A 300 9.59 -7.39 14.78
N TYR A 301 9.86 -6.40 13.92
CA TYR A 301 9.09 -5.16 13.88
C TYR A 301 7.59 -5.42 13.63
N ILE A 302 7.24 -6.19 12.59
CA ILE A 302 5.84 -6.52 12.27
C ILE A 302 5.18 -7.29 13.42
N THR A 303 5.88 -8.25 14.01
CA THR A 303 5.39 -9.05 15.13
C THR A 303 5.13 -8.20 16.37
N VAL A 304 6.06 -7.29 16.69
CA VAL A 304 5.91 -6.37 17.83
C VAL A 304 4.75 -5.40 17.57
N LEU A 305 4.66 -4.81 16.38
CA LEU A 305 3.56 -3.91 16.04
C LEU A 305 2.20 -4.59 16.22
N ARG A 306 2.02 -5.81 15.71
CA ARG A 306 0.78 -6.58 15.90
C ARG A 306 0.49 -6.88 17.37
N ARG A 307 1.51 -7.25 18.14
CA ARG A 307 1.36 -7.51 19.59
C ARG A 307 0.93 -6.26 20.35
N GLU A 308 1.53 -5.11 20.05
CA GLU A 308 1.19 -3.84 20.69
C GLU A 308 -0.22 -3.36 20.29
N LEU A 309 -0.63 -3.58 19.04
CA LEU A 309 -2.01 -3.32 18.59
C LEU A 309 -3.04 -4.12 19.39
N VAL A 310 -2.79 -5.42 19.59
CA VAL A 310 -3.66 -6.26 20.44
C VAL A 310 -3.64 -5.79 21.90
N ALA A 311 -2.48 -5.38 22.42
CA ALA A 311 -2.38 -4.86 23.77
C ALA A 311 -3.21 -3.58 23.95
N LEU A 312 -3.12 -2.64 23.01
CA LEU A 312 -3.92 -1.41 23.02
C LEU A 312 -5.42 -1.70 22.86
N ALA A 313 -5.81 -2.59 21.95
CA ALA A 313 -7.21 -3.00 21.81
C ALA A 313 -7.78 -3.59 23.12
N ARG A 314 -6.98 -4.38 23.83
CA ARG A 314 -7.37 -4.93 25.13
C ARG A 314 -7.55 -3.85 26.20
N THR A 315 -6.81 -2.75 26.16
CA THR A 315 -7.04 -1.61 27.08
C THR A 315 -8.36 -0.90 26.78
N CYS A 316 -8.84 -0.99 25.54
CA CYS A 316 -10.18 -0.52 25.14
C CYS A 316 -11.28 -1.56 25.46
N GLY A 317 -10.94 -2.71 26.08
CA GLY A 317 -11.90 -3.75 26.40
C GLY A 317 -12.16 -4.77 25.28
N HIS A 318 -11.35 -4.76 24.19
CA HIS A 318 -11.55 -5.59 23.03
C HIS A 318 -10.44 -6.62 22.80
N PRO A 319 -10.76 -7.84 22.31
CA PRO A 319 -9.75 -8.87 22.07
C PRO A 319 -8.87 -8.61 20.86
N HIS A 320 -9.35 -7.81 19.88
CA HIS A 320 -8.68 -7.57 18.61
C HIS A 320 -8.89 -6.12 18.13
N PRO A 321 -7.93 -5.50 17.40
CA PRO A 321 -8.07 -4.13 16.88
C PRO A 321 -9.30 -3.88 16.01
N ALA A 322 -9.79 -4.87 15.27
CA ALA A 322 -11.00 -4.75 14.44
C ALA A 322 -12.29 -4.41 15.23
N PHE A 323 -12.28 -4.55 16.54
CA PHE A 323 -13.43 -4.20 17.40
C PHE A 323 -13.34 -2.79 17.97
N VAL A 324 -12.23 -2.10 17.76
CA VAL A 324 -12.05 -0.73 18.22
C VAL A 324 -12.82 0.20 17.28
N THR A 325 -13.63 1.07 17.86
CA THR A 325 -14.51 2.01 17.14
C THR A 325 -14.08 3.46 17.39
N PRO A 326 -14.59 4.45 16.64
CA PRO A 326 -14.29 5.85 16.88
C PRO A 326 -14.62 6.33 18.29
N ASP A 327 -15.58 5.68 18.98
CA ASP A 327 -15.97 6.04 20.35
C ASP A 327 -14.84 5.87 21.39
N HIS A 328 -13.78 5.14 21.04
CA HIS A 328 -12.62 4.95 21.92
C HIS A 328 -11.57 6.05 21.81
N PHE A 329 -11.80 7.07 20.94
CA PHE A 329 -10.81 8.11 20.68
C PHE A 329 -11.36 9.51 20.90
N GLU A 330 -10.52 10.34 21.53
CA GLU A 330 -10.74 11.79 21.66
C GLU A 330 -9.52 12.53 21.13
N PHE A 331 -9.75 13.62 20.42
CA PHE A 331 -8.70 14.52 19.95
C PHE A 331 -8.58 15.72 20.88
N LEU A 332 -7.39 15.95 21.42
CA LEU A 332 -7.13 17.10 22.26
C LEU A 332 -6.70 18.29 21.39
N THR A 333 -7.59 19.24 21.20
CA THR A 333 -7.32 20.45 20.40
C THR A 333 -7.55 21.68 21.25
N GLY A 334 -6.51 22.50 21.47
CA GLY A 334 -6.63 23.74 22.23
C GLY A 334 -7.15 23.56 23.67
N GLY A 335 -6.87 22.44 24.32
CA GLY A 335 -7.30 22.11 25.68
C GLY A 335 -8.75 21.60 25.78
N ARG A 336 -9.38 21.29 24.65
CA ARG A 336 -10.70 20.64 24.60
C ARG A 336 -10.54 19.22 24.04
N ALA A 337 -11.31 18.28 24.61
CA ALA A 337 -11.49 16.95 24.05
C ALA A 337 -12.61 17.01 23.00
N GLU A 338 -12.36 16.46 21.81
CA GLU A 338 -13.31 16.33 20.71
C GLU A 338 -13.41 14.86 20.36
N PRO A 339 -14.57 14.20 20.51
CA PRO A 339 -14.75 12.80 20.12
C PRO A 339 -14.43 12.57 18.65
N ALA A 340 -13.81 11.42 18.32
CA ALA A 340 -13.49 11.08 16.94
C ALA A 340 -14.75 10.95 16.07
N THR A 341 -15.87 10.51 16.65
CA THR A 341 -17.18 10.45 15.99
C THR A 341 -17.66 11.81 15.52
N GLU A 342 -17.52 12.86 16.35
CA GLU A 342 -17.88 14.24 15.99
C GLU A 342 -16.89 14.82 14.97
N ARG A 343 -15.58 14.65 15.23
CA ARG A 343 -14.52 15.18 14.37
C ARG A 343 -14.58 14.69 12.94
N PHE A 344 -14.95 13.43 12.74
CA PHE A 344 -14.99 12.76 11.43
C PHE A 344 -16.41 12.55 10.92
N ASP A 345 -17.43 13.00 11.64
CA ASP A 345 -18.85 12.89 11.28
C ASP A 345 -19.21 11.43 10.91
N LEU A 346 -18.83 10.49 11.77
CA LEU A 346 -19.08 9.06 11.62
C LEU A 346 -20.36 8.67 12.34
N LEU A 347 -21.25 7.98 11.66
CA LEU A 347 -22.47 7.44 12.27
C LEU A 347 -22.17 6.21 13.12
N PRO A 348 -22.89 6.03 14.23
CA PRO A 348 -22.75 4.86 15.10
C PRO A 348 -22.90 3.55 14.31
N GLY A 349 -22.00 2.60 14.54
CA GLY A 349 -22.05 1.26 13.95
C GLY A 349 -21.40 1.14 12.57
N TRP A 350 -21.00 2.22 11.91
CA TRP A 350 -20.37 2.13 10.60
C TRP A 350 -19.06 1.33 10.62
N THR A 351 -18.22 1.55 11.64
CA THR A 351 -16.93 0.85 11.79
C THR A 351 -17.02 -0.43 12.60
N THR A 352 -18.24 -0.87 12.96
CA THR A 352 -18.43 -2.13 13.69
C THR A 352 -18.41 -3.29 12.71
N PRO A 353 -17.56 -4.31 12.89
CA PRO A 353 -17.52 -5.48 12.03
C PRO A 353 -18.85 -6.22 11.97
N ARG A 354 -19.12 -6.93 10.86
CA ARG A 354 -20.29 -7.83 10.76
C ARG A 354 -20.20 -8.93 11.82
N ARG A 355 -21.35 -9.46 12.22
CA ARG A 355 -21.43 -10.50 13.25
C ARG A 355 -20.61 -11.75 12.88
N ASP A 356 -20.61 -12.13 11.61
CA ASP A 356 -19.87 -13.28 11.10
C ASP A 356 -18.36 -13.08 11.20
N ASP A 357 -17.88 -11.85 10.95
CA ASP A 357 -16.47 -11.46 11.12
C ASP A 357 -16.06 -11.50 12.60
N LEU A 358 -16.97 -11.09 13.50
CA LEU A 358 -16.77 -11.17 14.94
C LEU A 358 -16.60 -12.64 15.40
N GLU A 359 -17.39 -13.56 14.86
CA GLU A 359 -17.28 -14.97 15.16
C GLU A 359 -16.00 -15.59 14.60
N ALA A 360 -15.54 -15.14 13.43
CA ALA A 360 -14.28 -15.59 12.83
C ALA A 360 -13.07 -15.15 13.68
N VAL A 361 -13.04 -13.88 14.13
CA VAL A 361 -11.97 -13.36 14.99
C VAL A 361 -11.99 -13.98 16.40
N ALA A 362 -13.16 -14.32 16.93
CA ALA A 362 -13.29 -14.96 18.25
C ALA A 362 -12.76 -16.41 18.28
N ARG A 363 -12.49 -17.01 17.11
CA ARG A 363 -11.94 -18.37 16.97
C ARG A 363 -10.41 -18.39 16.83
N ILE A 364 -9.76 -17.22 16.71
CA ILE A 364 -8.31 -17.06 16.65
C ILE A 364 -7.77 -16.74 18.04
#